data_ad3239de9109fd6603b54d7b85f8d13a
#
_entry.id   ad3239de9109fd6603b54d7b85f8d13a
#
_cell.length_a   1.000
_cell.length_b   1.000
_cell.length_c   1.000
_cell.angle_alpha   90.00
_cell.angle_beta   90.00
_cell.angle_gamma   90.00
#
_symmetry.space_group_name_H-M   'P 1'
#
loop_
_entity.id
_entity.type
_entity.pdbx_description
1 polymer ?
#
loop_
_entity_poly.entity_id
_entity_poly.type
_entity_poly.pdbx_seq_one_letter_code
_entity_poly.pdbx_strand_id
1 'polypeptide(L)'
;DKTKVNSQDKPKATTPSEQNPATGDKPKAQPTTPNQPQSNAPATPHRPTTPSQPTPQPNPTPQPPAPQPVDLANSLRQEIEATYHVKVRYGAAETNGYAPRHTATQALQPNQYVGMLNELKNILRRYPNGFFREFRANGMPLTFYLVDSVQNNAFAGFFDRQFVNDLKIVLTRKDYFLSLTANHEITHAIDTFLDIKMYPREPYSEYTALNPAGFKYLSEDQNANFPQYVWKNDNRQNAYFATAYAQSTPREDRAELFKFMMRDYDAVGIFNNSPYLRAKAQVLARQINQNFATAGPNAYWNRLLK
;
A
#
# COMPACT_ATOMS: atom_id res chain seq x y z
N ASP A 1 -45.14 -21.84 -15.26
CA ASP A 1 -44.61 -20.77 -16.12
C ASP A 1 -43.24 -20.33 -15.59
N LYS A 2 -42.22 -20.75 -16.31
CA LYS A 2 -40.84 -20.42 -15.95
C LYS A 2 -40.41 -19.20 -16.75
N THR A 3 -40.34 -18.06 -16.10
CA THR A 3 -39.75 -16.86 -16.70
C THR A 3 -38.23 -16.83 -16.42
N LYS A 4 -37.44 -17.05 -17.48
CA LYS A 4 -35.99 -16.85 -17.48
C LYS A 4 -35.70 -15.36 -17.36
N VAL A 5 -35.01 -14.94 -16.32
CA VAL A 5 -34.40 -13.61 -16.24
C VAL A 5 -33.02 -13.67 -16.87
N ASN A 6 -32.84 -12.88 -17.90
CA ASN A 6 -31.64 -12.74 -18.72
C ASN A 6 -30.66 -11.85 -17.98
N SER A 7 -29.48 -12.39 -17.64
CA SER A 7 -28.38 -11.65 -17.04
C SER A 7 -27.45 -11.15 -18.13
N GLN A 8 -27.61 -9.92 -18.56
CA GLN A 8 -26.57 -9.17 -19.29
C GLN A 8 -26.70 -7.70 -18.93
N ASP A 9 -25.61 -7.16 -18.45
CA ASP A 9 -25.06 -5.82 -18.49
C ASP A 9 -24.52 -5.39 -17.12
N LYS A 10 -23.24 -5.70 -16.89
CA LYS A 10 -22.43 -5.04 -15.86
C LYS A 10 -21.88 -3.74 -16.42
N PRO A 11 -22.08 -2.61 -15.79
CA PRO A 11 -21.38 -1.38 -16.16
C PRO A 11 -19.89 -1.50 -15.84
N LYS A 12 -19.09 -1.18 -16.85
CA LYS A 12 -17.64 -1.05 -16.80
C LYS A 12 -17.28 0.12 -15.87
N ALA A 13 -16.56 -0.14 -14.79
CA ALA A 13 -16.01 0.90 -13.94
C ALA A 13 -15.03 1.78 -14.74
N THR A 14 -15.43 2.99 -15.07
CA THR A 14 -14.57 4.03 -15.63
C THR A 14 -13.85 4.73 -14.50
N THR A 15 -12.54 4.57 -14.45
CA THR A 15 -11.62 5.32 -13.60
C THR A 15 -11.62 6.79 -14.06
N PRO A 16 -11.79 7.78 -13.17
CA PRO A 16 -11.59 9.18 -13.54
C PRO A 16 -10.09 9.42 -13.76
N SER A 17 -9.73 9.88 -14.94
CA SER A 17 -8.41 10.41 -15.27
C SER A 17 -8.21 11.73 -14.55
N GLU A 18 -7.32 11.79 -13.58
CA GLU A 18 -6.78 13.04 -13.06
C GLU A 18 -5.80 13.64 -14.08
N GLN A 19 -6.18 14.75 -14.66
CA GLN A 19 -5.31 15.58 -15.49
C GLN A 19 -4.27 16.29 -14.59
N ASN A 20 -3.01 16.06 -14.87
CA ASN A 20 -1.88 16.80 -14.33
C ASN A 20 -1.71 18.11 -15.14
N PRO A 21 -1.62 19.29 -14.52
CA PRO A 21 -1.14 20.47 -15.20
C PRO A 21 0.38 20.44 -15.23
N ALA A 22 0.94 20.39 -16.44
CA ALA A 22 2.34 20.65 -16.71
C ALA A 22 2.62 22.15 -16.58
N THR A 23 3.55 22.52 -15.70
CA THR A 23 4.27 23.77 -15.82
C THR A 23 5.76 23.47 -15.79
N GLY A 24 6.38 23.64 -16.93
CA GLY A 24 7.82 23.60 -17.07
C GLY A 24 8.44 24.90 -16.59
N ASP A 25 9.55 24.77 -15.86
CA ASP A 25 10.57 25.82 -15.82
C ASP A 25 11.94 25.17 -15.90
N LYS A 26 12.69 25.58 -16.93
CA LYS A 26 14.08 25.22 -17.18
C LYS A 26 14.99 26.02 -16.24
N PRO A 27 16.00 25.42 -15.62
CA PRO A 27 17.05 26.19 -14.96
C PRO A 27 18.01 26.80 -15.96
N LYS A 28 18.25 28.08 -15.74
CA LYS A 28 19.19 28.95 -16.46
C LYS A 28 20.65 28.53 -16.20
N ALA A 29 21.43 28.49 -17.25
CA ALA A 29 22.87 28.24 -17.21
C ALA A 29 23.64 29.33 -16.45
N GLN A 30 24.62 28.90 -15.63
CA GLN A 30 25.55 29.74 -14.91
C GLN A 30 26.78 30.02 -15.79
N PRO A 31 27.38 31.24 -15.75
CA PRO A 31 28.50 31.63 -16.64
C PRO A 31 29.84 31.09 -16.15
N THR A 32 30.63 30.61 -17.09
CA THR A 32 32.00 30.18 -16.96
C THR A 32 32.97 31.34 -16.75
N THR A 33 33.82 31.22 -15.73
CA THR A 33 34.96 32.15 -15.45
C THR A 33 36.15 31.87 -16.35
N PRO A 34 36.89 32.91 -16.79
CA PRO A 34 38.00 32.74 -17.72
C PRO A 34 39.29 32.27 -17.05
N ASN A 35 40.05 31.45 -17.79
CA ASN A 35 41.38 30.92 -17.46
C ASN A 35 42.44 32.01 -17.30
N GLN A 36 43.24 31.87 -16.26
CA GLN A 36 44.48 32.63 -16.05
C GLN A 36 45.66 31.95 -16.77
N PRO A 37 46.62 32.72 -17.33
CA PRO A 37 47.75 32.13 -18.10
C PRO A 37 48.84 31.55 -17.19
N GLN A 38 49.33 30.38 -17.56
CA GLN A 38 50.50 29.74 -16.93
C GLN A 38 51.80 30.36 -17.38
N SER A 39 52.66 30.68 -16.42
CA SER A 39 54.02 31.13 -16.65
C SER A 39 54.94 29.96 -16.99
N ASN A 40 55.68 30.10 -18.09
CA ASN A 40 56.71 29.17 -18.51
C ASN A 40 58.04 29.44 -17.75
N ALA A 41 58.54 28.44 -17.02
CA ALA A 41 59.91 28.40 -16.51
C ALA A 41 60.74 27.37 -17.31
N PRO A 42 62.04 27.61 -17.57
CA PRO A 42 62.82 26.77 -18.48
C PRO A 42 63.21 25.44 -17.82
N ALA A 43 63.21 24.39 -18.64
CA ALA A 43 63.49 23.02 -18.24
C ALA A 43 65.00 22.78 -18.13
N THR A 44 65.46 22.16 -17.04
CA THR A 44 66.78 21.60 -16.83
C THR A 44 66.91 20.25 -17.54
N PRO A 45 68.02 19.90 -18.12
CA PRO A 45 68.21 18.65 -18.88
C PRO A 45 68.27 17.44 -17.95
N HIS A 46 67.32 16.51 -18.13
CA HIS A 46 67.32 15.22 -17.41
C HIS A 46 68.26 14.17 -18.03
N ARG A 47 68.98 13.54 -17.15
CA ARG A 47 69.83 12.35 -17.38
C ARG A 47 68.96 11.15 -17.76
N PRO A 48 69.36 10.29 -18.72
CA PRO A 48 68.55 9.11 -19.07
C PRO A 48 68.48 8.11 -17.92
N THR A 49 67.31 7.83 -17.44
CA THR A 49 67.04 6.75 -16.52
C THR A 49 66.64 5.50 -17.28
N THR A 50 67.27 4.39 -16.92
CA THR A 50 66.98 3.05 -17.44
C THR A 50 65.54 2.67 -17.20
N PRO A 51 64.79 2.07 -18.17
CA PRO A 51 63.39 1.66 -17.97
C PRO A 51 63.36 0.57 -16.90
N SER A 52 62.64 0.86 -15.80
CA SER A 52 62.30 -0.16 -14.81
C SER A 52 61.25 -1.11 -15.40
N GLN A 53 61.52 -2.39 -15.34
CA GLN A 53 60.63 -3.46 -15.78
C GLN A 53 59.33 -3.39 -14.95
N PRO A 54 58.12 -3.41 -15.57
CA PRO A 54 56.88 -3.37 -14.82
C PRO A 54 56.76 -4.63 -13.95
N THR A 55 56.54 -4.41 -12.66
CA THR A 55 56.22 -5.47 -11.70
C THR A 55 54.90 -6.12 -12.12
N PRO A 56 54.78 -7.46 -12.16
CA PRO A 56 53.50 -8.12 -12.45
C PRO A 56 52.43 -7.70 -11.45
N GLN A 57 51.40 -7.08 -11.95
CA GLN A 57 50.20 -6.74 -11.15
C GLN A 57 49.53 -8.03 -10.71
N PRO A 58 49.24 -8.23 -9.39
CA PRO A 58 48.51 -9.42 -8.95
C PRO A 58 47.17 -9.51 -9.67
N ASN A 59 46.87 -10.70 -10.20
CA ASN A 59 45.57 -10.96 -10.80
C ASN A 59 44.45 -10.62 -9.81
N PRO A 60 43.44 -9.87 -10.23
CA PRO A 60 42.30 -9.57 -9.35
C PRO A 60 41.68 -10.89 -8.89
N THR A 61 41.54 -11.04 -7.56
CA THR A 61 40.83 -12.16 -6.97
C THR A 61 39.43 -12.23 -7.57
N PRO A 62 38.95 -13.39 -8.04
CA PRO A 62 37.60 -13.50 -8.58
C PRO A 62 36.57 -12.98 -7.55
N GLN A 63 35.84 -11.95 -7.93
CA GLN A 63 34.77 -11.43 -7.09
C GLN A 63 33.62 -12.47 -7.06
N PRO A 64 33.06 -12.78 -5.87
CA PRO A 64 31.92 -13.69 -5.79
C PRO A 64 30.81 -13.26 -6.77
N PRO A 65 30.14 -14.19 -7.44
CA PRO A 65 29.04 -13.85 -8.33
C PRO A 65 27.96 -13.10 -7.56
N ALA A 66 27.38 -12.07 -8.19
CA ALA A 66 26.26 -11.31 -7.59
C ALA A 66 25.08 -12.26 -7.27
N PRO A 67 24.39 -12.09 -6.13
CA PRO A 67 23.26 -12.91 -5.76
C PRO A 67 22.19 -12.90 -6.87
N GLN A 68 21.64 -14.08 -7.18
CA GLN A 68 20.56 -14.18 -8.16
C GLN A 68 19.28 -13.50 -7.62
N PRO A 69 18.46 -12.91 -8.48
CA PRO A 69 17.23 -12.22 -8.05
C PRO A 69 16.29 -13.10 -7.19
N VAL A 70 16.26 -14.40 -7.42
CA VAL A 70 15.45 -15.36 -6.65
C VAL A 70 16.00 -15.53 -5.24
N ASP A 71 17.31 -15.60 -5.06
CA ASP A 71 17.95 -15.73 -3.73
C ASP A 71 17.70 -14.47 -2.89
N LEU A 72 17.85 -13.30 -3.51
CA LEU A 72 17.55 -12.02 -2.88
C LEU A 72 16.08 -11.93 -2.47
N ALA A 73 15.15 -12.35 -3.33
CA ALA A 73 13.72 -12.37 -3.03
C ALA A 73 13.40 -13.32 -1.87
N ASN A 74 14.00 -14.51 -1.82
CA ASN A 74 13.81 -15.46 -0.73
C ASN A 74 14.32 -14.90 0.61
N SER A 75 15.49 -14.27 0.62
CA SER A 75 16.04 -13.62 1.81
C SER A 75 15.14 -12.49 2.31
N LEU A 76 14.64 -11.65 1.40
CA LEU A 76 13.74 -10.56 1.73
C LEU A 76 12.38 -11.05 2.25
N ARG A 77 11.83 -12.14 1.66
CA ARG A 77 10.63 -12.81 2.19
C ARG A 77 10.83 -13.28 3.62
N GLN A 78 11.93 -14.00 3.89
CA GLN A 78 12.24 -14.48 5.23
C GLN A 78 12.36 -13.34 6.24
N GLU A 79 12.99 -12.24 5.87
CA GLU A 79 13.07 -11.03 6.69
C GLU A 79 11.67 -10.47 7.00
N ILE A 80 10.80 -10.33 5.99
CA ILE A 80 9.44 -9.83 6.17
C ILE A 80 8.63 -10.75 7.10
N GLU A 81 8.65 -12.05 6.84
CA GLU A 81 7.91 -13.04 7.63
C GLU A 81 8.37 -13.08 9.08
N ALA A 82 9.68 -13.01 9.33
CA ALA A 82 10.25 -12.98 10.67
C ALA A 82 9.96 -11.66 11.41
N THR A 83 10.09 -10.54 10.73
CA THR A 83 9.93 -9.20 11.34
C THR A 83 8.47 -8.90 11.66
N TYR A 84 7.56 -9.19 10.72
CA TYR A 84 6.15 -8.80 10.85
C TYR A 84 5.23 -9.95 11.27
N HIS A 85 5.74 -11.18 11.39
CA HIS A 85 4.96 -12.36 11.77
C HIS A 85 3.78 -12.68 10.85
N VAL A 86 3.91 -12.38 9.59
CA VAL A 86 2.97 -12.68 8.50
C VAL A 86 3.52 -13.81 7.64
N LYS A 87 2.72 -14.35 6.73
CA LYS A 87 3.19 -15.22 5.64
C LYS A 87 3.15 -14.45 4.32
N VAL A 88 4.08 -14.75 3.41
CA VAL A 88 4.12 -14.14 2.08
C VAL A 88 4.19 -15.25 1.03
N ARG A 89 3.34 -15.17 0.02
CA ARG A 89 3.25 -16.06 -1.12
C ARG A 89 3.44 -15.29 -2.41
N TYR A 90 4.32 -15.77 -3.28
CA TYR A 90 4.56 -15.19 -4.60
C TYR A 90 5.11 -16.24 -5.57
N GLY A 91 5.02 -15.92 -6.88
CA GLY A 91 5.46 -16.82 -7.94
C GLY A 91 4.47 -17.97 -8.20
N ALA A 92 4.65 -18.63 -9.36
CA ALA A 92 3.67 -19.60 -9.88
C ALA A 92 3.45 -20.80 -8.97
N ALA A 93 4.51 -21.30 -8.32
CA ALA A 93 4.41 -22.46 -7.44
C ALA A 93 3.52 -22.24 -6.21
N GLU A 94 3.40 -20.99 -5.73
CA GLU A 94 2.65 -20.65 -4.51
C GLU A 94 1.33 -19.95 -4.79
N THR A 95 1.16 -19.33 -5.98
CA THR A 95 -0.02 -18.54 -6.33
C THR A 95 -0.89 -19.17 -7.39
N ASN A 96 -0.35 -20.10 -8.21
CA ASN A 96 -1.16 -20.86 -9.17
C ASN A 96 -2.14 -21.76 -8.43
N GLY A 97 -3.40 -21.73 -8.89
CA GLY A 97 -4.48 -22.48 -8.23
C GLY A 97 -5.13 -21.75 -7.05
N TYR A 98 -4.55 -20.67 -6.56
CA TYR A 98 -5.27 -19.79 -5.65
C TYR A 98 -6.24 -18.92 -6.47
N ALA A 99 -7.51 -19.28 -6.40
CA ALA A 99 -8.60 -18.60 -7.10
C ALA A 99 -9.61 -18.06 -6.06
N PRO A 100 -9.25 -17.00 -5.33
CA PRO A 100 -10.15 -16.42 -4.35
C PRO A 100 -11.41 -15.91 -5.04
N ARG A 101 -12.57 -16.16 -4.45
CA ARG A 101 -13.86 -15.79 -5.05
C ARG A 101 -14.04 -16.28 -6.51
N HIS A 102 -13.42 -17.41 -6.87
CA HIS A 102 -13.43 -17.98 -8.23
C HIS A 102 -12.75 -17.10 -9.30
N THR A 103 -11.82 -16.26 -8.91
CA THR A 103 -11.08 -15.40 -9.82
C THR A 103 -9.68 -15.92 -10.10
N ALA A 104 -9.27 -15.96 -11.38
CA ALA A 104 -7.94 -16.39 -11.74
C ALA A 104 -6.90 -15.33 -11.39
N THR A 105 -5.81 -15.74 -10.74
CA THR A 105 -4.63 -14.91 -10.51
C THR A 105 -3.56 -15.20 -11.57
N GLN A 106 -2.80 -14.17 -11.95
CA GLN A 106 -1.56 -14.32 -12.72
C GLN A 106 -0.37 -14.14 -11.79
N ALA A 107 0.56 -15.10 -11.83
CA ALA A 107 1.75 -15.09 -11.00
C ALA A 107 2.72 -13.99 -11.42
N LEU A 108 3.45 -13.44 -10.43
CA LEU A 108 4.61 -12.58 -10.68
C LEU A 108 5.71 -13.36 -11.43
N GLN A 109 6.49 -12.65 -12.24
CA GLN A 109 7.72 -13.17 -12.85
C GLN A 109 8.91 -12.97 -11.90
N PRO A 110 9.99 -13.78 -12.01
CA PRO A 110 11.13 -13.72 -11.09
C PRO A 110 11.78 -12.34 -10.94
N ASN A 111 11.86 -11.56 -12.02
CA ASN A 111 12.41 -10.20 -12.02
C ASN A 111 11.52 -9.16 -11.29
N GLN A 112 10.29 -9.53 -10.92
CA GLN A 112 9.32 -8.66 -10.24
C GLN A 112 9.27 -8.89 -8.73
N TYR A 113 9.82 -10.03 -8.24
CA TYR A 113 9.68 -10.45 -6.83
C TYR A 113 10.25 -9.42 -5.86
N VAL A 114 11.49 -9.00 -6.07
CA VAL A 114 12.18 -8.07 -5.17
C VAL A 114 11.44 -6.72 -5.07
N GLY A 115 10.95 -6.20 -6.19
CA GLY A 115 10.16 -4.96 -6.22
C GLY A 115 8.91 -5.06 -5.36
N MET A 116 8.08 -6.09 -5.58
CA MET A 116 6.85 -6.29 -4.81
C MET A 116 7.09 -6.55 -3.33
N LEU A 117 8.13 -7.31 -2.97
CA LEU A 117 8.49 -7.56 -1.58
C LEU A 117 8.97 -6.28 -0.87
N ASN A 118 9.74 -5.44 -1.54
CA ASN A 118 10.14 -4.14 -0.99
C ASN A 118 8.94 -3.22 -0.77
N GLU A 119 7.99 -3.18 -1.70
CA GLU A 119 6.76 -2.41 -1.52
C GLU A 119 5.96 -2.92 -0.33
N LEU A 120 5.77 -4.24 -0.20
CA LEU A 120 5.11 -4.82 0.97
C LEU A 120 5.84 -4.44 2.26
N LYS A 121 7.16 -4.58 2.32
CA LYS A 121 7.98 -4.19 3.48
C LYS A 121 7.80 -2.71 3.83
N ASN A 122 7.77 -1.82 2.84
CA ASN A 122 7.53 -0.39 3.02
C ASN A 122 6.15 -0.08 3.61
N ILE A 123 5.14 -0.87 3.25
CA ILE A 123 3.79 -0.75 3.81
C ILE A 123 3.78 -1.24 5.26
N LEU A 124 4.28 -2.45 5.52
CA LEU A 124 4.22 -3.08 6.83
C LEU A 124 5.01 -2.32 7.90
N ARG A 125 6.12 -1.66 7.56
CA ARG A 125 6.93 -0.87 8.51
C ARG A 125 6.21 0.33 9.14
N ARG A 126 5.05 0.73 8.58
CA ARG A 126 4.22 1.80 9.13
C ARG A 126 3.35 1.34 10.30
N TYR A 127 3.25 0.04 10.51
CA TYR A 127 2.53 -0.55 11.62
C TYR A 127 3.45 -0.71 12.83
N PRO A 128 2.92 -0.62 14.07
CA PRO A 128 3.72 -0.84 15.28
C PRO A 128 4.41 -2.19 15.26
N ASN A 129 5.59 -2.26 15.85
CA ASN A 129 6.30 -3.53 15.99
C ASN A 129 5.42 -4.56 16.74
N GLY A 130 5.28 -5.76 16.17
CA GLY A 130 4.44 -6.82 16.72
C GLY A 130 2.95 -6.70 16.40
N PHE A 131 2.50 -5.67 15.67
CA PHE A 131 1.08 -5.48 15.33
C PHE A 131 0.47 -6.73 14.67
N PHE A 132 1.10 -7.25 13.64
CA PHE A 132 0.61 -8.43 12.94
C PHE A 132 0.80 -9.74 13.73
N ARG A 133 1.73 -9.77 14.71
CA ARG A 133 1.86 -10.90 15.64
C ARG A 133 0.60 -11.06 16.47
N GLU A 134 -0.11 -9.99 16.80
CA GLU A 134 -1.37 -10.06 17.56
C GLU A 134 -2.46 -10.82 16.83
N PHE A 135 -2.56 -10.66 15.51
CA PHE A 135 -3.46 -11.48 14.69
C PHE A 135 -3.15 -12.97 14.87
N ARG A 136 -1.89 -13.35 14.69
CA ARG A 136 -1.46 -14.74 14.84
C ARG A 136 -1.70 -15.28 16.26
N ALA A 137 -1.41 -14.49 17.28
CA ALA A 137 -1.61 -14.87 18.69
C ALA A 137 -3.09 -15.07 19.03
N ASN A 138 -4.00 -14.46 18.28
CA ASN A 138 -5.45 -14.62 18.43
C ASN A 138 -6.06 -15.63 17.41
N GLY A 139 -5.25 -16.48 16.79
CA GLY A 139 -5.71 -17.50 15.87
C GLY A 139 -6.13 -17.00 14.49
N MET A 140 -5.72 -15.80 14.11
CA MET A 140 -6.05 -15.12 12.83
C MET A 140 -4.78 -14.80 12.02
N PRO A 141 -3.93 -15.77 11.66
CA PRO A 141 -2.71 -15.48 10.91
C PRO A 141 -3.02 -14.84 9.57
N LEU A 142 -2.18 -13.86 9.18
CA LEU A 142 -2.29 -13.16 7.90
C LEU A 142 -1.32 -13.72 6.88
N THR A 143 -1.81 -13.95 5.66
CA THR A 143 -1.01 -14.32 4.49
C THR A 143 -1.19 -13.27 3.40
N PHE A 144 -0.09 -12.70 2.91
CA PHE A 144 -0.07 -11.83 1.74
C PHE A 144 0.23 -12.64 0.49
N TYR A 145 -0.63 -12.56 -0.51
CA TYR A 145 -0.43 -13.10 -1.85
C TYR A 145 -0.05 -11.98 -2.79
N LEU A 146 1.17 -12.03 -3.31
CA LEU A 146 1.68 -11.03 -4.27
C LEU A 146 1.57 -11.62 -5.68
N VAL A 147 0.73 -11.01 -6.51
CA VAL A 147 0.41 -11.49 -7.86
C VAL A 147 0.63 -10.39 -8.90
N ASP A 148 0.77 -10.74 -10.17
CA ASP A 148 0.85 -9.77 -11.25
C ASP A 148 -0.50 -9.09 -11.47
N SER A 149 -1.56 -9.89 -11.53
CA SER A 149 -2.93 -9.40 -11.71
C SER A 149 -3.97 -10.41 -11.22
N VAL A 150 -5.19 -9.92 -11.03
CA VAL A 150 -6.40 -10.72 -10.76
C VAL A 150 -7.43 -10.37 -11.82
N GLN A 151 -8.07 -11.39 -12.42
CA GLN A 151 -9.11 -11.23 -13.46
C GLN A 151 -8.78 -10.16 -14.53
N ASN A 152 -7.62 -10.29 -15.18
CA ASN A 152 -7.21 -9.33 -16.22
C ASN A 152 -7.22 -7.85 -15.74
N ASN A 153 -6.77 -7.61 -14.51
CA ASN A 153 -6.71 -6.30 -13.83
C ASN A 153 -8.06 -5.72 -13.39
N ALA A 154 -9.08 -6.56 -13.20
CA ALA A 154 -10.38 -6.11 -12.66
C ALA A 154 -10.31 -5.68 -11.18
N PHE A 155 -9.29 -6.14 -10.43
CA PHE A 155 -9.08 -5.84 -9.02
C PHE A 155 -7.65 -5.39 -8.77
N ALA A 156 -7.50 -4.34 -7.96
CA ALA A 156 -6.20 -3.86 -7.45
C ALA A 156 -5.69 -4.70 -6.28
N GLY A 157 -6.61 -5.23 -5.48
CA GLY A 157 -6.39 -6.12 -4.36
C GLY A 157 -7.71 -6.62 -3.80
N PHE A 158 -7.67 -7.52 -2.83
CA PHE A 158 -8.85 -7.89 -2.05
C PHE A 158 -8.47 -8.66 -0.79
N PHE A 159 -9.37 -8.63 0.19
CA PHE A 159 -9.32 -9.40 1.42
C PHE A 159 -10.23 -10.63 1.35
N ASP A 160 -9.66 -11.80 1.65
CA ASP A 160 -10.38 -13.07 1.74
C ASP A 160 -10.37 -13.55 3.19
N ARG A 161 -11.57 -13.67 3.76
CA ARG A 161 -11.83 -14.16 5.11
C ARG A 161 -12.71 -15.42 5.14
N GLN A 162 -12.58 -16.29 4.15
CA GLN A 162 -13.39 -17.50 4.12
C GLN A 162 -13.33 -18.25 5.45
N PHE A 163 -12.14 -18.22 6.09
CA PHE A 163 -11.93 -18.76 7.43
C PHE A 163 -11.19 -17.73 8.28
N VAL A 164 -11.64 -17.50 9.52
CA VAL A 164 -11.02 -16.52 10.44
C VAL A 164 -9.57 -16.93 10.79
N ASN A 165 -9.29 -18.22 10.80
CA ASN A 165 -7.96 -18.77 11.05
C ASN A 165 -7.05 -18.83 9.83
N ASP A 166 -7.44 -18.21 8.71
CA ASP A 166 -6.65 -18.14 7.47
C ASP A 166 -7.01 -16.88 6.67
N LEU A 167 -6.64 -15.73 7.24
CA LEU A 167 -6.89 -14.43 6.62
C LEU A 167 -5.89 -14.19 5.47
N LYS A 168 -6.39 -13.85 4.30
CA LYS A 168 -5.56 -13.62 3.11
C LYS A 168 -5.79 -12.22 2.54
N ILE A 169 -4.69 -11.57 2.17
CA ILE A 169 -4.69 -10.30 1.46
C ILE A 169 -3.98 -10.52 0.13
N VAL A 170 -4.67 -10.28 -0.96
CA VAL A 170 -4.10 -10.36 -2.30
C VAL A 170 -3.79 -8.95 -2.79
N LEU A 171 -2.56 -8.75 -3.26
CA LEU A 171 -2.08 -7.48 -3.78
C LEU A 171 -1.56 -7.69 -5.20
N THR A 172 -1.99 -6.84 -6.13
CA THR A 172 -1.58 -6.92 -7.54
C THR A 172 -0.46 -5.93 -7.84
N ARG A 173 0.55 -6.37 -8.59
CA ARG A 173 1.67 -5.51 -9.01
C ARG A 173 1.22 -4.35 -9.92
N LYS A 174 0.18 -4.56 -10.69
CA LYS A 174 -0.35 -3.56 -11.63
C LYS A 174 -1.17 -2.46 -10.98
N ASP A 175 -1.35 -2.54 -9.65
CA ASP A 175 -1.98 -1.45 -8.92
C ASP A 175 -1.01 -0.28 -8.78
N TYR A 176 -1.36 0.84 -9.38
CA TYR A 176 -0.58 2.08 -9.29
C TYR A 176 -0.57 2.69 -7.88
N PHE A 177 -1.60 2.37 -7.08
CA PHE A 177 -1.77 2.85 -5.72
C PHE A 177 -1.64 1.73 -4.68
N LEU A 178 -0.71 0.80 -4.89
CA LEU A 178 -0.54 -0.40 -4.08
C LEU A 178 -0.55 -0.14 -2.56
N SER A 179 0.11 0.93 -2.09
CA SER A 179 0.12 1.27 -0.67
C SER A 179 -1.27 1.65 -0.14
N LEU A 180 -2.10 2.32 -0.92
CA LEU A 180 -3.48 2.66 -0.54
C LEU A 180 -4.33 1.41 -0.50
N THR A 181 -4.28 0.58 -1.54
CA THR A 181 -5.00 -0.69 -1.62
C THR A 181 -4.60 -1.63 -0.50
N ALA A 182 -3.30 -1.79 -0.23
CA ALA A 182 -2.85 -2.66 0.85
C ALA A 182 -3.38 -2.20 2.22
N ASN A 183 -3.37 -0.90 2.52
CA ASN A 183 -3.93 -0.38 3.77
C ASN A 183 -5.45 -0.52 3.83
N HIS A 184 -6.16 -0.43 2.71
CA HIS A 184 -7.58 -0.75 2.61
C HIS A 184 -7.85 -2.21 3.00
N GLU A 185 -7.14 -3.16 2.37
CA GLU A 185 -7.33 -4.59 2.63
C GLU A 185 -6.87 -5.01 4.05
N ILE A 186 -5.81 -4.40 4.58
CA ILE A 186 -5.39 -4.59 5.97
C ILE A 186 -6.48 -4.10 6.93
N THR A 187 -7.25 -3.06 6.58
CA THR A 187 -8.34 -2.58 7.42
C THR A 187 -9.45 -3.62 7.55
N HIS A 188 -9.75 -4.37 6.51
CA HIS A 188 -10.71 -5.48 6.61
C HIS A 188 -10.23 -6.58 7.56
N ALA A 189 -8.92 -6.84 7.60
CA ALA A 189 -8.36 -7.74 8.62
C ALA A 189 -8.47 -7.16 10.02
N ILE A 190 -8.17 -5.85 10.20
CA ILE A 190 -8.35 -5.13 11.47
C ILE A 190 -9.81 -5.20 11.93
N ASP A 191 -10.78 -4.96 11.05
CA ASP A 191 -12.20 -5.04 11.37
C ASP A 191 -12.62 -6.46 11.78
N THR A 192 -12.06 -7.48 11.12
CA THR A 192 -12.30 -8.87 11.51
C THR A 192 -11.76 -9.17 12.92
N PHE A 193 -10.60 -8.62 13.26
CA PHE A 193 -10.06 -8.72 14.61
C PHE A 193 -10.92 -7.99 15.63
N LEU A 194 -11.38 -6.78 15.33
CA LEU A 194 -12.23 -5.97 16.19
C LEU A 194 -13.61 -6.62 16.40
N ASP A 195 -14.21 -7.21 15.38
CA ASP A 195 -15.47 -7.97 15.50
C ASP A 195 -15.39 -9.05 16.60
N ILE A 196 -14.25 -9.75 16.67
CA ILE A 196 -14.04 -10.80 17.67
C ILE A 196 -13.74 -10.21 19.05
N LYS A 197 -12.84 -9.21 19.11
CA LYS A 197 -12.38 -8.61 20.37
C LYS A 197 -13.47 -7.80 21.08
N MET A 198 -14.35 -7.16 20.34
CA MET A 198 -15.38 -6.30 20.89
C MET A 198 -16.69 -7.05 21.17
N TYR A 199 -16.84 -8.31 20.74
CA TYR A 199 -18.06 -9.09 20.97
C TYR A 199 -18.52 -9.05 22.45
N PRO A 200 -19.81 -8.87 22.78
CA PRO A 200 -20.97 -8.77 21.88
C PRO A 200 -21.23 -7.38 21.28
N ARG A 201 -20.41 -6.37 21.57
CA ARG A 201 -20.50 -5.07 20.89
C ARG A 201 -19.84 -5.20 19.52
N GLU A 202 -20.45 -4.60 18.52
CA GLU A 202 -19.88 -4.53 17.19
C GLU A 202 -19.12 -3.19 16.98
N PRO A 203 -18.06 -3.15 16.15
CA PRO A 203 -17.23 -1.95 16.04
C PRO A 203 -17.86 -0.81 15.24
N TYR A 204 -19.01 -1.03 14.60
CA TYR A 204 -19.55 -0.12 13.59
C TYR A 204 -20.52 0.94 14.12
N SER A 205 -21.33 0.66 15.16
CA SER A 205 -22.44 1.52 15.59
C SER A 205 -22.00 2.94 15.93
N GLU A 206 -20.92 3.09 16.71
CA GLU A 206 -20.36 4.39 17.06
C GLU A 206 -19.83 5.16 15.83
N TYR A 207 -19.21 4.45 14.90
CA TYR A 207 -18.67 5.01 13.66
C TYR A 207 -19.81 5.45 12.72
N THR A 208 -20.81 4.62 12.54
CA THR A 208 -21.96 4.90 11.64
C THR A 208 -22.91 5.94 12.20
N ALA A 209 -22.94 6.15 13.52
CA ALA A 209 -23.70 7.24 14.13
C ALA A 209 -23.22 8.64 13.68
N LEU A 210 -22.00 8.73 13.10
CA LEU A 210 -21.46 9.95 12.52
C LEU A 210 -21.90 10.18 11.07
N ASN A 211 -22.70 9.29 10.48
CA ASN A 211 -23.23 9.47 9.14
C ASN A 211 -24.34 10.54 9.10
N PRO A 212 -24.66 11.07 7.92
CA PRO A 212 -25.80 11.99 7.78
C PRO A 212 -27.09 11.37 8.30
N ALA A 213 -27.95 12.16 8.91
CA ALA A 213 -29.25 11.71 9.41
C ALA A 213 -30.04 11.01 8.28
N GLY A 214 -30.54 9.81 8.59
CA GLY A 214 -31.30 9.00 7.62
C GLY A 214 -30.47 8.32 6.53
N PHE A 215 -29.14 8.47 6.52
CA PHE A 215 -28.28 7.74 5.57
C PHE A 215 -28.33 6.23 5.84
N LYS A 216 -28.44 5.46 4.76
CA LYS A 216 -28.32 4.00 4.79
C LYS A 216 -27.23 3.60 3.80
N TYR A 217 -26.36 2.69 4.21
CA TYR A 217 -25.37 2.13 3.30
C TYR A 217 -26.07 1.42 2.14
N LEU A 218 -25.51 1.61 0.98
CA LEU A 218 -26.00 1.05 -0.27
C LEU A 218 -25.34 -0.32 -0.42
N SER A 219 -26.10 -1.36 -0.75
CA SER A 219 -25.47 -2.62 -1.13
C SER A 219 -24.51 -2.41 -2.30
N GLU A 220 -23.47 -3.24 -2.42
CA GLU A 220 -22.46 -3.14 -3.48
C GLU A 220 -23.06 -3.04 -4.90
N ASP A 221 -24.28 -3.57 -5.07
CA ASP A 221 -25.03 -3.55 -6.34
C ASP A 221 -25.80 -2.23 -6.59
N GLN A 222 -25.92 -1.38 -5.59
CA GLN A 222 -26.63 -0.10 -5.68
C GLN A 222 -25.66 1.06 -5.64
N ASN A 223 -25.00 1.34 -6.75
CA ASN A 223 -24.14 2.52 -6.93
C ASN A 223 -24.90 3.86 -6.90
N ALA A 224 -25.95 3.96 -6.06
CA ALA A 224 -26.61 5.21 -5.81
C ALA A 224 -25.71 6.07 -4.92
N ASN A 225 -24.85 6.82 -5.53
CA ASN A 225 -23.98 7.76 -4.85
C ASN A 225 -24.78 8.95 -4.32
N PHE A 226 -24.57 9.29 -3.05
CA PHE A 226 -24.89 10.61 -2.54
C PHE A 226 -23.67 11.52 -2.70
N PRO A 227 -23.44 12.09 -3.89
CA PRO A 227 -22.20 12.82 -4.21
C PRO A 227 -22.00 14.03 -3.31
N GLN A 228 -23.07 14.58 -2.72
CA GLN A 228 -23.03 15.68 -1.77
C GLN A 228 -22.31 15.33 -0.46
N TYR A 229 -22.22 14.05 -0.10
CA TYR A 229 -21.55 13.56 1.12
C TYR A 229 -20.15 13.02 0.90
N VAL A 230 -19.72 12.86 -0.37
CA VAL A 230 -18.40 12.36 -0.72
C VAL A 230 -17.40 13.52 -0.71
N TRP A 231 -16.21 13.30 -0.18
CA TRP A 231 -15.14 14.31 -0.15
C TRP A 231 -14.84 14.86 -1.54
N LYS A 232 -14.91 16.18 -1.63
CA LYS A 232 -14.52 17.00 -2.80
C LYS A 232 -13.98 18.31 -2.31
N ASN A 233 -13.26 19.04 -3.18
CA ASN A 233 -12.69 20.34 -2.83
C ASN A 233 -13.71 21.42 -2.52
N ASP A 234 -14.94 21.30 -2.98
CA ASP A 234 -16.03 22.27 -2.83
C ASP A 234 -17.02 21.96 -1.70
N ASN A 235 -16.98 20.76 -1.09
CA ASN A 235 -17.94 20.34 -0.06
C ASN A 235 -17.33 19.95 1.28
N ARG A 236 -16.12 20.41 1.59
CA ARG A 236 -15.25 19.95 2.70
C ARG A 236 -15.97 19.83 4.04
N GLN A 237 -16.79 20.81 4.40
CA GLN A 237 -17.51 20.82 5.68
C GLN A 237 -18.65 19.80 5.78
N ASN A 238 -19.16 19.33 4.64
CA ASN A 238 -20.30 18.41 4.56
C ASN A 238 -19.90 17.03 4.04
N ALA A 239 -18.59 16.73 3.96
CA ALA A 239 -18.12 15.43 3.55
C ALA A 239 -18.18 14.44 4.73
N TYR A 240 -18.83 13.31 4.51
CA TYR A 240 -18.99 12.22 5.47
C TYR A 240 -18.25 10.95 5.01
N PHE A 241 -17.93 10.86 3.73
CA PHE A 241 -17.30 9.71 3.11
C PHE A 241 -16.07 10.12 2.32
N ALA A 242 -14.96 9.41 2.51
CA ALA A 242 -13.70 9.72 1.85
C ALA A 242 -13.77 9.49 0.33
N THR A 243 -14.56 8.52 -0.11
CA THR A 243 -14.81 8.18 -1.53
C THR A 243 -16.26 7.77 -1.73
N ALA A 244 -16.68 7.66 -3.00
CA ALA A 244 -18.02 7.14 -3.32
C ALA A 244 -18.18 5.68 -2.87
N TYR A 245 -17.11 4.87 -2.98
CA TYR A 245 -17.12 3.46 -2.57
C TYR A 245 -17.31 3.28 -1.07
N ALA A 246 -16.89 4.25 -0.26
CA ALA A 246 -17.15 4.26 1.20
C ALA A 246 -18.64 4.21 1.56
N GLN A 247 -19.54 4.53 0.64
CA GLN A 247 -20.99 4.50 0.87
C GLN A 247 -21.61 3.10 0.73
N SER A 248 -20.85 2.09 0.32
CA SER A 248 -21.37 0.73 0.07
C SER A 248 -21.66 -0.04 1.35
N THR A 249 -20.70 -0.08 2.28
CA THR A 249 -20.87 -0.75 3.59
C THR A 249 -20.08 -0.04 4.68
N PRO A 250 -20.42 -0.26 5.98
CA PRO A 250 -19.61 0.27 7.08
C PRO A 250 -18.13 -0.18 7.02
N ARG A 251 -17.86 -1.39 6.53
CA ARG A 251 -16.51 -1.93 6.41
C ARG A 251 -15.71 -1.21 5.33
N GLU A 252 -16.35 -0.95 4.18
CA GLU A 252 -15.73 -0.19 3.09
C GLU A 252 -15.48 1.26 3.49
N ASP A 253 -16.42 1.89 4.21
CA ASP A 253 -16.24 3.24 4.72
C ASP A 253 -15.00 3.35 5.62
N ARG A 254 -14.81 2.40 6.53
CA ARG A 254 -13.65 2.34 7.42
C ARG A 254 -12.36 2.08 6.65
N ALA A 255 -12.37 1.15 5.70
CA ALA A 255 -11.22 0.81 4.88
C ALA A 255 -10.81 1.98 3.96
N GLU A 256 -11.78 2.63 3.33
CA GLU A 256 -11.55 3.81 2.51
C GLU A 256 -11.00 4.98 3.33
N LEU A 257 -11.44 5.19 4.56
CA LEU A 257 -10.92 6.24 5.42
C LEU A 257 -9.52 5.90 5.95
N PHE A 258 -9.30 4.66 6.39
CA PHE A 258 -8.01 4.24 6.98
C PHE A 258 -6.85 4.33 5.99
N LYS A 259 -7.06 4.02 4.72
CA LYS A 259 -6.00 4.18 3.70
C LYS A 259 -5.49 5.61 3.60
N PHE A 260 -6.34 6.63 3.85
CA PHE A 260 -5.92 8.02 3.92
C PHE A 260 -5.19 8.34 5.23
N MET A 261 -5.59 7.74 6.36
CA MET A 261 -4.89 7.88 7.64
C MET A 261 -3.45 7.33 7.58
N MET A 262 -3.19 6.37 6.69
CA MET A 262 -1.88 5.75 6.48
C MET A 262 -1.00 6.47 5.44
N ARG A 263 -1.40 7.65 4.93
CA ARG A 263 -0.57 8.49 4.06
C ARG A 263 0.46 9.28 4.86
N ASP A 264 1.54 9.69 4.21
CA ASP A 264 2.62 10.47 4.85
C ASP A 264 2.15 11.88 5.26
N TYR A 265 1.18 12.43 4.55
CA TYR A 265 0.60 13.74 4.81
C TYR A 265 -0.86 13.78 4.32
N ASP A 266 -1.64 14.69 4.86
CA ASP A 266 -3.03 14.93 4.44
C ASP A 266 -3.05 15.76 3.15
N ALA A 267 -2.62 15.12 2.04
CA ALA A 267 -2.41 15.76 0.74
C ALA A 267 -3.63 16.52 0.21
N VAL A 268 -4.81 16.05 0.57
CA VAL A 268 -6.08 16.62 0.10
C VAL A 268 -6.85 17.33 1.22
N GLY A 269 -6.31 17.38 2.42
CA GLY A 269 -6.91 18.09 3.55
C GLY A 269 -8.16 17.41 4.13
N ILE A 270 -8.31 16.09 3.96
CA ILE A 270 -9.49 15.35 4.43
C ILE A 270 -9.73 15.58 5.92
N PHE A 271 -8.68 15.39 6.74
CA PHE A 271 -8.81 15.47 8.20
C PHE A 271 -8.79 16.90 8.73
N ASN A 272 -8.19 17.83 7.99
CA ASN A 272 -8.10 19.24 8.38
C ASN A 272 -9.36 20.03 8.03
N ASN A 273 -10.09 19.63 7.00
CA ASN A 273 -11.21 20.41 6.46
C ASN A 273 -12.58 19.73 6.65
N SER A 274 -12.65 18.41 6.93
CA SER A 274 -13.89 17.73 7.20
C SER A 274 -14.02 17.34 8.69
N PRO A 275 -14.92 17.95 9.45
CA PRO A 275 -15.14 17.59 10.85
C PRO A 275 -15.68 16.16 10.99
N TYR A 276 -16.51 15.70 10.07
CA TYR A 276 -17.11 14.35 10.13
C TYR A 276 -16.10 13.26 9.81
N LEU A 277 -15.28 13.43 8.77
CA LEU A 277 -14.24 12.48 8.42
C LEU A 277 -13.15 12.42 9.51
N ARG A 278 -12.82 13.58 10.10
CA ARG A 278 -11.91 13.62 11.26
C ARG A 278 -12.50 12.87 12.46
N ALA A 279 -13.78 13.09 12.79
CA ALA A 279 -14.44 12.38 13.88
C ALA A 279 -14.48 10.87 13.65
N LYS A 280 -14.85 10.43 12.45
CA LYS A 280 -14.81 9.01 12.05
C LYS A 280 -13.41 8.41 12.20
N ALA A 281 -12.37 9.13 11.73
CA ALA A 281 -10.97 8.70 11.86
C ALA A 281 -10.54 8.57 13.33
N GLN A 282 -11.00 9.49 14.20
CA GLN A 282 -10.72 9.42 15.64
C GLN A 282 -11.41 8.21 16.30
N VAL A 283 -12.64 7.87 15.92
CA VAL A 283 -13.33 6.67 16.40
C VAL A 283 -12.56 5.42 15.98
N LEU A 284 -12.20 5.31 14.70
CA LEU A 284 -11.46 4.16 14.17
C LEU A 284 -10.09 4.01 14.86
N ALA A 285 -9.33 5.10 14.95
CA ALA A 285 -8.02 5.10 15.61
C ALA A 285 -8.11 4.69 17.08
N ARG A 286 -9.11 5.19 17.82
CA ARG A 286 -9.34 4.84 19.21
C ARG A 286 -9.67 3.35 19.37
N GLN A 287 -10.56 2.80 18.53
CA GLN A 287 -10.92 1.39 18.59
C GLN A 287 -9.70 0.49 18.33
N ILE A 288 -8.86 0.83 17.35
CA ILE A 288 -7.61 0.10 17.10
C ILE A 288 -6.68 0.20 18.30
N ASN A 289 -6.45 1.42 18.82
CA ASN A 289 -5.55 1.66 19.94
C ASN A 289 -6.00 0.97 21.25
N GLN A 290 -7.29 0.73 21.43
CA GLN A 290 -7.83 0.06 22.62
C GLN A 290 -7.82 -1.46 22.53
N ASN A 291 -7.81 -2.04 21.32
CA ASN A 291 -7.97 -3.48 21.12
C ASN A 291 -6.70 -4.19 20.65
N PHE A 292 -5.69 -3.44 20.19
CA PHE A 292 -4.36 -3.97 19.88
C PHE A 292 -3.36 -3.50 20.93
N ALA A 293 -2.72 -4.44 21.61
CA ALA A 293 -1.77 -4.13 22.69
C ALA A 293 -0.52 -3.38 22.20
N THR A 294 -0.14 -3.59 20.94
CA THR A 294 0.98 -2.91 20.28
C THR A 294 0.62 -1.53 19.70
N ALA A 295 -0.67 -1.25 19.59
CA ALA A 295 -1.15 0.06 19.13
C ALA A 295 -1.11 1.10 20.26
N GLY A 296 -1.10 2.38 19.90
CA GLY A 296 -1.07 3.46 20.89
C GLY A 296 -1.02 4.85 20.23
N PRO A 297 -0.91 5.93 21.02
CA PRO A 297 -1.02 7.30 20.52
C PRO A 297 0.05 7.68 19.50
N ASN A 298 1.16 6.94 19.44
CA ASN A 298 2.24 7.15 18.49
C ASN A 298 2.12 6.28 17.23
N ALA A 299 1.07 5.48 17.11
CA ALA A 299 0.82 4.70 15.89
C ALA A 299 0.67 5.63 14.69
N TYR A 300 1.10 5.12 13.52
CA TYR A 300 1.20 5.91 12.30
C TYR A 300 -0.13 6.56 11.89
N TRP A 301 -1.24 5.86 12.05
CA TRP A 301 -2.59 6.36 11.74
C TRP A 301 -3.08 7.52 12.63
N ASN A 302 -2.44 7.76 13.79
CA ASN A 302 -2.78 8.89 14.65
C ASN A 302 -2.12 10.20 14.22
N ARG A 303 -1.14 10.13 13.32
CA ARG A 303 -0.28 11.27 12.95
C ARG A 303 -1.06 12.42 12.33
N LEU A 304 -2.03 12.13 11.47
CA LEU A 304 -2.85 13.12 10.79
C LEU A 304 -4.05 13.61 11.62
N LEU A 305 -4.22 13.07 12.83
CA LEU A 305 -5.32 13.42 13.75
C LEU A 305 -4.90 14.31 14.92
N LYS A 306 -3.61 14.55 15.03
CA LYS A 306 -3.01 15.43 16.08
C LYS A 306 -3.29 16.90 15.84
#